data_a6dbaa3b26af100d79320e695acac784
#
_entry.id   a6dbaa3b26af100d79320e695acac784
#
_cell.length_a   1.000
_cell.length_b   1.000
_cell.length_c   1.000
_cell.angle_alpha   90.00
_cell.angle_beta   90.00
_cell.angle_gamma   90.00
#
_symmetry.space_group_name_H-M   'P 1'
#
loop_
_entity.id
_entity.type
_entity.pdbx_description
1 polymer ?
#
loop_
_entity_poly.entity_id
_entity_poly.type
_entity_poly.pdbx_seq_one_letter_code
_entity_poly.pdbx_strand_id
1 'polypeptide(L)'
;MKISKLSPNFEVSDIRKTVAFYTENFGFNLIMAVPETQDGIDQTFAENKEYVYAMIQKDNVEFMFQRSDTFKNDVVFSKGKDIGATVSFYMDVEGIKEFYQDLKNRNLELTELKTT
;
A
#
# COMPACT_ATOMS: atom_id res chain seq x y z
N MET A 1 -11.20 10.43 -24.30
CA MET A 1 -10.43 9.69 -23.30
C MET A 1 -11.38 9.01 -22.32
N LYS A 2 -11.12 7.77 -21.98
CA LYS A 2 -11.90 7.03 -20.98
C LYS A 2 -10.95 6.55 -19.88
N ILE A 3 -11.27 6.86 -18.64
CA ILE A 3 -10.52 6.37 -17.49
C ILE A 3 -11.27 5.16 -16.94
N SER A 4 -10.63 3.98 -16.99
CA SER A 4 -11.27 2.73 -16.57
C SER A 4 -10.93 2.35 -15.14
N LYS A 5 -9.83 2.87 -14.61
CA LYS A 5 -9.33 2.46 -13.30
C LYS A 5 -8.36 3.49 -12.75
N LEU A 6 -8.36 3.64 -11.44
CA LEU A 6 -7.36 4.42 -10.71
C LEU A 6 -6.69 3.51 -9.71
N SER A 7 -5.36 3.46 -9.73
CA SER A 7 -4.57 2.70 -8.76
C SER A 7 -3.50 3.62 -8.19
N PRO A 8 -3.66 4.08 -6.93
CA PRO A 8 -2.62 4.91 -6.31
C PRO A 8 -1.31 4.16 -6.18
N ASN A 9 -0.21 4.85 -6.44
CA ASN A 9 1.14 4.31 -6.29
C ASN A 9 1.88 5.13 -5.24
N PHE A 10 2.24 4.49 -4.13
CA PHE A 10 2.88 5.15 -2.99
C PHE A 10 4.38 4.88 -2.98
N GLU A 11 5.15 5.93 -2.69
CA GLU A 11 6.57 5.78 -2.38
C GLU A 11 6.71 5.21 -0.98
N VAL A 12 7.47 4.11 -0.85
CA VAL A 12 7.71 3.46 0.44
C VAL A 12 9.19 3.10 0.57
N SER A 13 9.67 2.94 1.79
CA SER A 13 11.04 2.55 2.05
C SER A 13 11.24 1.03 2.02
N ASP A 14 10.20 0.27 2.36
CA ASP A 14 10.29 -1.19 2.53
C ASP A 14 9.01 -1.84 2.02
N ILE A 15 9.10 -2.54 0.90
CA ILE A 15 7.97 -3.19 0.25
C ILE A 15 7.35 -4.26 1.15
N ARG A 16 8.18 -5.14 1.72
CA ARG A 16 7.68 -6.26 2.53
C ARG A 16 6.94 -5.79 3.78
N LYS A 17 7.50 -4.80 4.48
CA LYS A 17 6.87 -4.25 5.68
C LYS A 17 5.56 -3.57 5.35
N THR A 18 5.51 -2.82 4.25
CA THR A 18 4.30 -2.12 3.83
C THR A 18 3.19 -3.11 3.49
N VAL A 19 3.51 -4.12 2.68
CA VAL A 19 2.53 -5.14 2.29
C VAL A 19 2.05 -5.90 3.54
N ALA A 20 2.96 -6.28 4.44
CA ALA A 20 2.59 -6.98 5.68
C ALA A 20 1.62 -6.15 6.52
N PHE A 21 1.84 -4.84 6.63
CA PHE A 21 0.94 -3.95 7.36
C PHE A 21 -0.49 -4.04 6.82
N TYR A 22 -0.64 -3.94 5.51
CA TYR A 22 -1.98 -3.95 4.89
C TYR A 22 -2.60 -5.35 4.86
N THR A 23 -1.82 -6.40 4.70
CA THR A 23 -2.36 -7.76 4.72
C THR A 23 -2.79 -8.17 6.12
N GLU A 24 -2.01 -7.86 7.13
CA GLU A 24 -2.28 -8.25 8.50
C GLU A 24 -3.40 -7.43 9.15
N ASN A 25 -3.45 -6.13 8.87
CA ASN A 25 -4.38 -5.23 9.54
C ASN A 25 -5.67 -4.98 8.78
N PHE A 26 -5.64 -5.03 7.44
CA PHE A 26 -6.79 -4.67 6.62
C PHE A 26 -7.26 -5.80 5.70
N GLY A 27 -6.60 -6.93 5.71
CA GLY A 27 -7.02 -8.08 4.91
C GLY A 27 -6.78 -7.94 3.41
N PHE A 28 -5.84 -7.08 3.00
CA PHE A 28 -5.45 -7.00 1.60
C PHE A 28 -4.67 -8.26 1.19
N ASN A 29 -4.71 -8.55 -0.10
CA ASN A 29 -3.97 -9.67 -0.68
C ASN A 29 -2.88 -9.13 -1.60
N LEU A 30 -1.70 -9.73 -1.54
CA LEU A 30 -0.64 -9.45 -2.51
C LEU A 30 -1.03 -10.03 -3.85
N ILE A 31 -1.03 -9.20 -4.89
CA ILE A 31 -1.38 -9.61 -6.25
C ILE A 31 -0.11 -9.91 -7.04
N MET A 32 0.89 -9.04 -6.95
CA MET A 32 2.16 -9.24 -7.64
C MET A 32 3.23 -8.37 -7.03
N ALA A 33 4.47 -8.74 -7.25
CA ALA A 33 5.63 -7.98 -6.83
C ALA A 33 6.71 -8.06 -7.90
N VAL A 34 7.53 -7.02 -7.98
CA VAL A 34 8.65 -6.96 -8.91
C VAL A 34 9.94 -6.98 -8.10
N PRO A 35 10.80 -7.98 -8.34
CA PRO A 35 12.08 -8.06 -7.63
C PRO A 35 13.03 -6.95 -8.06
N GLU A 36 14.03 -6.73 -7.23
CA GLU A 36 15.04 -5.71 -7.42
C GLU A 36 15.77 -5.83 -8.77
N THR A 37 15.92 -7.06 -9.26
CA THR A 37 16.51 -7.35 -10.56
C THR A 37 15.64 -6.91 -11.71
N GLN A 38 14.35 -6.68 -11.47
CA GLN A 38 13.37 -6.21 -12.46
C GLN A 38 13.29 -7.08 -13.71
N ASP A 39 13.56 -8.37 -13.57
CA ASP A 39 13.57 -9.34 -14.67
C ASP A 39 12.31 -10.23 -14.70
N GLY A 40 11.29 -9.87 -13.99
CA GLY A 40 10.05 -10.62 -13.97
C GLY A 40 9.10 -10.16 -12.87
N ILE A 41 8.06 -10.94 -12.68
CA ILE A 41 7.00 -10.68 -11.72
C ILE A 41 6.83 -11.92 -10.86
N ASP A 42 6.80 -11.73 -9.53
CA ASP A 42 6.46 -12.79 -8.59
C ASP A 42 5.06 -12.56 -8.06
N GLN A 43 4.30 -13.64 -7.86
CA GLN A 43 2.96 -13.55 -7.26
C GLN A 43 3.00 -13.62 -5.74
N THR A 44 4.11 -14.07 -5.19
CA THR A 44 4.37 -14.11 -3.76
C THR A 44 5.80 -13.67 -3.51
N PHE A 45 6.11 -13.28 -2.27
CA PHE A 45 7.48 -12.92 -1.91
C PHE A 45 8.35 -14.17 -1.75
N ALA A 46 9.47 -14.22 -2.49
CA ALA A 46 10.49 -15.22 -2.28
C ALA A 46 11.40 -14.79 -1.12
N GLU A 47 11.85 -15.75 -0.31
CA GLU A 47 12.64 -15.45 0.89
C GLU A 47 13.98 -14.75 0.58
N ASN A 48 14.59 -15.08 -0.55
CA ASN A 48 15.93 -14.62 -0.91
C ASN A 48 15.94 -13.44 -1.86
N LYS A 49 14.81 -12.75 -2.04
CA LYS A 49 14.70 -11.61 -2.96
C LYS A 49 14.29 -10.35 -2.24
N GLU A 50 14.82 -9.24 -2.69
CA GLU A 50 14.33 -7.90 -2.34
C GLU A 50 13.43 -7.40 -3.46
N TYR A 51 12.43 -6.59 -3.13
CA TYR A 51 11.43 -6.12 -4.08
C TYR A 51 11.41 -4.60 -4.16
N VAL A 52 11.14 -4.09 -5.36
CA VAL A 52 11.06 -2.65 -5.61
C VAL A 52 9.63 -2.18 -5.86
N TYR A 53 8.68 -3.12 -6.04
CA TYR A 53 7.29 -2.79 -6.38
C TYR A 53 6.38 -3.91 -5.89
N ALA A 54 5.17 -3.54 -5.50
CA ALA A 54 4.12 -4.49 -5.17
C ALA A 54 2.74 -3.90 -5.44
N MET A 55 1.79 -4.77 -5.73
CA MET A 55 0.39 -4.42 -5.89
C MET A 55 -0.44 -5.27 -4.93
N ILE A 56 -1.33 -4.64 -4.20
CA ILE A 56 -2.24 -5.31 -3.27
C ILE A 56 -3.68 -4.96 -3.61
N GLN A 57 -4.60 -5.84 -3.24
CA GLN A 57 -6.02 -5.66 -3.54
C GLN A 57 -6.89 -6.20 -2.42
N LYS A 58 -7.98 -5.50 -2.16
CA LYS A 58 -9.08 -5.97 -1.34
C LYS A 58 -10.37 -5.38 -1.90
N ASP A 59 -11.33 -6.28 -2.21
CA ASP A 59 -12.61 -5.88 -2.82
C ASP A 59 -12.35 -5.01 -4.05
N ASN A 60 -12.89 -3.80 -4.11
CA ASN A 60 -12.73 -2.88 -5.23
C ASN A 60 -11.53 -1.94 -5.10
N VAL A 61 -10.69 -2.15 -4.09
CA VAL A 61 -9.57 -1.26 -3.79
C VAL A 61 -8.25 -1.91 -4.17
N GLU A 62 -7.45 -1.19 -4.93
CA GLU A 62 -6.12 -1.64 -5.34
C GLU A 62 -5.11 -0.55 -5.06
N PHE A 63 -4.01 -0.90 -4.39
CA PHE A 63 -2.89 -0.01 -4.13
C PHE A 63 -1.63 -0.58 -4.75
N MET A 64 -0.74 0.32 -5.17
CA MET A 64 0.60 -0.01 -5.60
C MET A 64 1.61 0.64 -4.65
N PHE A 65 2.71 -0.04 -4.43
CA PHE A 65 3.84 0.46 -3.63
C PHE A 65 5.11 0.35 -4.44
N GLN A 66 5.92 1.39 -4.40
CA GLN A 66 7.18 1.42 -5.10
C GLN A 66 8.27 1.90 -4.15
N ARG A 67 9.41 1.19 -4.14
CA ARG A 67 10.54 1.54 -3.28
C ARG A 67 11.14 2.86 -3.72
N SER A 68 11.59 3.66 -2.76
CA SER A 68 12.02 5.04 -2.97
C SER A 68 13.01 5.23 -4.11
N ASP A 69 13.99 4.32 -4.26
CA ASP A 69 15.01 4.47 -5.28
C ASP A 69 14.41 4.44 -6.70
N THR A 70 13.56 3.46 -6.98
CA THR A 70 12.92 3.37 -8.30
C THR A 70 11.80 4.41 -8.46
N PHE A 71 11.07 4.71 -7.37
CA PHE A 71 10.02 5.73 -7.41
C PHE A 71 10.59 7.10 -7.81
N LYS A 72 11.73 7.47 -7.24
CA LYS A 72 12.34 8.77 -7.56
C LYS A 72 12.87 8.85 -8.99
N ASN A 73 13.21 7.72 -9.58
CA ASN A 73 13.61 7.67 -10.99
C ASN A 73 12.40 7.83 -11.92
N ASP A 74 11.26 7.26 -11.55
CA ASP A 74 10.05 7.33 -12.38
C ASP A 74 9.26 8.61 -12.15
N VAL A 75 9.18 9.06 -10.91
CA VAL A 75 8.47 10.28 -10.52
C VAL A 75 9.51 11.34 -10.19
N VAL A 76 10.01 11.99 -11.23
CA VAL A 76 11.17 12.89 -11.13
C VAL A 76 10.96 14.02 -10.13
N PHE A 77 9.72 14.50 -9.97
CA PHE A 77 9.39 15.56 -9.00
C PHE A 77 9.67 15.19 -7.55
N SER A 78 9.76 13.91 -7.24
CA SER A 78 9.99 13.43 -5.88
C SER A 78 11.47 13.43 -5.48
N LYS A 79 12.38 13.65 -6.44
CA LYS A 79 13.81 13.68 -6.16
C LYS A 79 14.14 14.78 -5.15
N GLY A 80 14.94 14.44 -4.14
CA GLY A 80 15.32 15.37 -3.09
C GLY A 80 14.25 15.64 -2.04
N LYS A 81 13.12 14.93 -2.10
CA LYS A 81 12.03 15.08 -1.14
C LYS A 81 11.88 13.83 -0.31
N ASP A 82 11.59 14.00 0.97
CA ASP A 82 11.31 12.88 1.86
C ASP A 82 9.92 12.32 1.59
N ILE A 83 9.72 11.05 1.97
CA ILE A 83 8.39 10.46 1.95
C ILE A 83 7.49 11.24 2.89
N GLY A 84 6.34 11.66 2.39
CA GLY A 84 5.38 12.44 3.18
C GLY A 84 3.96 12.18 2.72
N ALA A 85 2.99 12.78 3.41
CA ALA A 85 1.58 12.62 3.12
C ALA A 85 0.98 13.97 2.72
N THR A 86 0.56 14.07 1.45
CA THR A 86 -0.14 15.25 0.92
C THR A 86 -1.54 14.90 0.43
N VAL A 87 -1.96 13.66 0.60
CA VAL A 87 -3.27 13.17 0.18
C VAL A 87 -3.84 12.27 1.27
N SER A 88 -5.15 12.28 1.41
CA SER A 88 -5.87 11.35 2.27
C SER A 88 -6.90 10.60 1.44
N PHE A 89 -7.28 9.42 1.90
CA PHE A 89 -8.28 8.60 1.23
C PHE A 89 -9.48 8.41 2.14
N TYR A 90 -10.63 8.59 1.56
CA TYR A 90 -11.90 8.29 2.21
C TYR A 90 -12.44 6.98 1.64
N MET A 91 -12.78 6.07 2.52
CA MET A 91 -13.34 4.78 2.13
C MET A 91 -14.61 4.51 2.92
N ASP A 92 -15.68 4.16 2.22
CA ASP A 92 -16.87 3.64 2.86
C ASP A 92 -16.63 2.17 3.19
N VAL A 93 -16.87 1.81 4.44
CA VAL A 93 -16.71 0.42 4.90
C VAL A 93 -17.97 -0.02 5.62
N GLU A 94 -18.28 -1.31 5.50
CA GLU A 94 -19.34 -1.94 6.27
C GLU A 94 -18.76 -2.47 7.57
N GLY A 95 -19.54 -2.38 8.66
CA GLY A 95 -19.09 -2.89 9.96
C GLY A 95 -17.99 -2.06 10.62
N ILE A 96 -18.08 -0.74 10.52
CA ILE A 96 -17.02 0.17 11.00
C ILE A 96 -16.74 0.02 12.49
N LYS A 97 -17.75 -0.25 13.32
CA LYS A 97 -17.57 -0.36 14.77
C LYS A 97 -16.69 -1.56 15.14
N GLU A 98 -16.96 -2.70 14.54
CA GLU A 98 -16.18 -3.92 14.77
C GLU A 98 -14.76 -3.77 14.22
N PHE A 99 -14.63 -3.20 13.03
CA PHE A 99 -13.35 -2.94 12.40
C PHE A 99 -12.50 -1.99 13.24
N TYR A 100 -13.10 -0.89 13.73
CA TYR A 100 -12.43 0.07 14.59
C TYR A 100 -11.91 -0.60 15.86
N GLN A 101 -12.73 -1.42 16.51
CA GLN A 101 -12.33 -2.13 17.72
C GLN A 101 -11.18 -3.11 17.46
N ASP A 102 -11.21 -3.82 16.33
CA ASP A 102 -10.14 -4.73 15.93
C ASP A 102 -8.82 -3.98 15.74
N LEU A 103 -8.84 -2.86 15.03
CA LEU A 103 -7.65 -2.04 14.84
C LEU A 103 -7.12 -1.48 16.16
N LYS A 104 -8.03 -1.07 17.04
CA LYS A 104 -7.66 -0.56 18.36
C LYS A 104 -6.98 -1.64 19.18
N ASN A 105 -7.47 -2.86 19.11
CA ASN A 105 -6.87 -4.01 19.80
C ASN A 105 -5.48 -4.34 19.27
N ARG A 106 -5.17 -3.94 18.06
CA ARG A 106 -3.84 -4.12 17.42
C ARG A 106 -2.88 -2.97 17.74
N ASN A 107 -3.30 -2.02 18.59
CA ASN A 107 -2.49 -0.87 18.97
C ASN A 107 -2.10 0.05 17.82
N LEU A 108 -2.94 0.15 16.80
CA LEU A 108 -2.75 1.11 15.71
C LEU A 108 -3.14 2.51 16.17
N GLU A 109 -2.47 3.51 15.59
CA GLU A 109 -2.78 4.90 15.84
C GLU A 109 -4.08 5.28 15.14
N LEU A 110 -5.10 5.62 15.90
CA LEU A 110 -6.44 5.91 15.39
C LEU A 110 -6.97 7.19 16.02
N THR A 111 -7.76 7.93 15.25
CA THR A 111 -8.58 9.00 15.83
C THR A 111 -9.82 8.39 16.48
N GLU A 112 -10.55 9.18 17.27
CA GLU A 112 -11.78 8.70 17.87
C GLU A 112 -12.85 8.44 16.81
N LEU A 113 -13.67 7.41 17.04
CA LEU A 113 -14.81 7.12 16.20
C LEU A 113 -15.87 8.21 16.39
N LYS A 114 -16.28 8.83 15.29
CA LYS A 114 -17.26 9.92 15.32
C LYS A 114 -18.55 9.49 14.64
N THR A 115 -19.65 10.01 15.17
CA THR A 115 -20.97 9.90 14.53
C THR A 115 -21.26 11.22 13.81
N THR A 116 -21.63 11.14 12.54
CA THR A 116 -21.98 12.32 11.72
C THR A 116 -23.47 12.38 11.48
#